data_8a29ced3a69af4ca4d8ee396cfa41438
#
_entry.id   8a29ced3a69af4ca4d8ee396cfa41438
#
_cell.length_a   1.000
_cell.length_b   1.000
_cell.length_c   1.000
_cell.angle_alpha   90.00
_cell.angle_beta   90.00
_cell.angle_gamma   90.00
#
_symmetry.space_group_name_H-M   'P 1'
#
loop_
_entity.id
_entity.type
_entity.pdbx_description
1 polymer ?
#
loop_
_entity_poly.entity_id
_entity_poly.type
_entity_poly.pdbx_seq_one_letter_code
_entity_poly.pdbx_strand_id
1 'polypeptide(L)'
;MTKANTKTNSGKLTKRDLFRANWRWLWGSQLSWNYERMMAPGYFYAVLPFIKRWYKDDELVEMMQMQTQFFNVNAYVGNFIIGVDLALEESQGIKSKDTVAGIKTGLMGPLAGIGDTIFSAIIPTICGSIGAYMGLRGNPLGSILWILVDIIILFLRFSFLPMGYYQGTKLIDSASGKLNAITDSAILLGVTVVGALIPTVIKAKVPYVFHTGKITLKMQTILNQIMPSLVPVLLVTLVYWLLGKKGVTSTKMIWFVLILGIVLSYFHILG
;
A
#
# COMPACT_ATOMS: atom_id res chain seq x y z
N MET A 1 15.28 39.62 5.68
CA MET A 1 16.49 39.10 6.31
C MET A 1 16.44 37.58 6.29
N THR A 2 17.09 36.99 5.33
CA THR A 2 17.11 35.57 5.04
C THR A 2 17.98 34.86 6.08
N LYS A 3 17.38 34.15 7.04
CA LYS A 3 18.14 33.34 8.00
C LYS A 3 18.76 32.15 7.25
N ALA A 4 20.07 32.16 7.27
CA ALA A 4 20.91 31.12 6.67
C ALA A 4 20.55 29.74 7.22
N ASN A 5 20.43 28.84 6.29
CA ASN A 5 20.27 27.41 6.37
C ASN A 5 21.35 26.78 7.26
N THR A 6 21.11 26.62 8.54
CA THR A 6 21.96 25.84 9.44
C THR A 6 21.64 24.36 9.21
N LYS A 7 22.27 23.75 8.20
CA LYS A 7 22.41 22.28 8.16
C LYS A 7 23.06 21.88 9.48
N THR A 8 22.27 21.43 10.44
CA THR A 8 22.82 20.63 11.51
C THR A 8 23.48 19.42 10.85
N ASN A 9 24.78 19.30 11.05
CA ASN A 9 25.68 18.30 10.46
C ASN A 9 25.26 16.90 10.97
N SER A 10 24.16 16.38 10.44
CA SER A 10 23.64 15.06 10.74
C SER A 10 24.41 14.10 9.83
N GLY A 11 25.41 13.42 10.39
CA GLY A 11 26.15 12.38 9.66
C GLY A 11 25.19 11.38 9.00
N LYS A 12 25.64 10.79 7.90
CA LYS A 12 24.88 9.74 7.16
C LYS A 12 24.33 8.69 8.10
N LEU A 13 23.15 8.16 7.77
CA LEU A 13 22.54 7.08 8.53
C LEU A 13 23.44 5.84 8.51
N THR A 14 23.65 5.29 9.68
CA THR A 14 24.44 4.07 9.85
C THR A 14 23.56 2.83 9.65
N LYS A 15 24.17 1.68 9.43
CA LYS A 15 23.45 0.40 9.42
C LYS A 15 22.63 0.18 10.71
N ARG A 16 23.12 0.67 11.84
CA ARG A 16 22.44 0.60 13.14
C ARG A 16 21.18 1.48 13.16
N ASP A 17 21.23 2.65 12.52
CA ASP A 17 20.09 3.54 12.39
C ASP A 17 19.00 2.88 11.53
N LEU A 18 19.35 2.31 10.37
CA LEU A 18 18.41 1.58 9.51
C LEU A 18 17.81 0.35 10.24
N PHE A 19 18.63 -0.38 10.99
CA PHE A 19 18.12 -1.49 11.81
C PHE A 19 17.15 -0.99 12.87
N ARG A 20 17.44 0.14 13.54
CA ARG A 20 16.56 0.75 14.54
C ARG A 20 15.22 1.18 13.93
N ALA A 21 15.22 1.80 12.76
CA ALA A 21 13.98 2.16 12.06
C ALA A 21 13.16 0.91 11.72
N ASN A 22 13.81 -0.11 11.21
CA ASN A 22 13.21 -1.39 10.82
C ASN A 22 12.61 -2.12 12.04
N TRP A 23 13.34 -2.15 13.16
CA TRP A 23 12.87 -2.72 14.42
C TRP A 23 11.63 -1.99 14.96
N ARG A 24 11.65 -0.65 14.90
CA ARG A 24 10.49 0.16 15.29
C ARG A 24 9.28 -0.09 14.38
N TRP A 25 9.50 -0.24 13.09
CA TRP A 25 8.44 -0.61 12.15
C TRP A 25 7.90 -2.02 12.41
N LEU A 26 8.77 -2.98 12.70
CA LEU A 26 8.35 -4.35 12.99
C LEU A 26 7.30 -4.40 14.11
N TRP A 27 7.54 -3.69 15.20
CA TRP A 27 6.67 -3.67 16.36
C TRP A 27 5.57 -2.60 16.29
N GLY A 28 5.85 -1.50 15.60
CA GLY A 28 4.99 -0.32 15.58
C GLY A 28 4.04 -0.24 14.39
N SER A 29 4.24 -1.00 13.33
CA SER A 29 3.54 -0.79 12.06
C SER A 29 2.02 -0.77 12.16
N GLN A 30 1.45 -1.59 13.05
CA GLN A 30 0.00 -1.67 13.26
C GLN A 30 -0.45 -1.19 14.66
N LEU A 31 0.48 -0.70 15.49
CA LEU A 31 0.12 -0.03 16.74
C LEU A 31 -0.62 1.27 16.45
N SER A 32 -1.69 1.52 17.19
CA SER A 32 -2.55 2.71 16.99
C SER A 32 -3.22 2.79 15.61
N TRP A 33 -3.39 1.65 14.94
CA TRP A 33 -4.10 1.56 13.67
C TRP A 33 -5.54 2.09 13.83
N ASN A 34 -5.97 2.96 12.93
CA ASN A 34 -7.30 3.55 12.94
C ASN A 34 -7.75 3.88 11.51
N TYR A 35 -9.07 4.01 11.30
CA TYR A 35 -9.63 4.25 9.96
C TYR A 35 -9.28 5.60 9.34
N GLU A 36 -8.91 6.61 10.14
CA GLU A 36 -8.55 7.94 9.63
C GLU A 36 -7.17 7.95 9.00
N ARG A 37 -6.19 7.29 9.64
CA ARG A 37 -4.76 7.38 9.27
C ARG A 37 -4.11 6.04 8.97
N MET A 38 -4.79 4.93 9.20
CA MET A 38 -4.32 3.56 9.05
C MET A 38 -3.01 3.31 9.78
N MET A 39 -1.94 3.01 9.07
CA MET A 39 -0.62 2.68 9.62
C MET A 39 0.28 3.91 9.80
N ALA A 40 -0.20 5.14 9.54
CA ALA A 40 0.60 6.36 9.67
C ALA A 40 1.20 6.57 11.06
N PRO A 41 0.52 6.27 12.20
CA PRO A 41 1.15 6.36 13.52
C PRO A 41 2.34 5.43 13.67
N GLY A 42 2.28 4.21 13.12
CA GLY A 42 3.38 3.25 13.10
C GLY A 42 4.54 3.72 12.21
N TYR A 43 4.22 4.27 11.05
CA TYR A 43 5.21 4.89 10.16
C TYR A 43 5.95 6.02 10.87
N PHE A 44 5.19 6.96 11.42
CA PHE A 44 5.75 8.07 12.19
C PHE A 44 6.60 7.60 13.37
N TYR A 45 6.15 6.57 14.11
CA TYR A 45 6.93 5.97 15.18
C TYR A 45 8.29 5.46 14.68
N ALA A 46 8.35 4.85 13.49
CA ALA A 46 9.59 4.34 12.92
C ALA A 46 10.58 5.46 12.56
N VAL A 47 10.10 6.57 11.95
CA VAL A 47 10.94 7.66 11.45
C VAL A 47 11.23 8.76 12.48
N LEU A 48 10.44 8.87 13.54
CA LEU A 48 10.52 9.93 14.54
C LEU A 48 11.92 10.22 15.11
N PRO A 49 12.78 9.21 15.42
CA PRO A 49 14.11 9.50 15.94
C PRO A 49 14.99 10.28 14.97
N PHE A 50 14.79 10.08 13.67
CA PHE A 50 15.55 10.71 12.60
C PHE A 50 15.02 12.11 12.32
N ILE A 51 13.71 12.29 12.27
CA ILE A 51 13.07 13.59 12.12
C ILE A 51 13.51 14.54 13.24
N LYS A 52 13.49 14.10 14.51
CA LYS A 52 13.96 14.89 15.65
C LYS A 52 15.47 15.19 15.60
N ARG A 53 16.24 14.39 14.90
CA ARG A 53 17.69 14.60 14.71
C ARG A 53 17.96 15.64 13.63
N TRP A 54 17.13 15.70 12.57
CA TRP A 54 17.37 16.53 11.40
C TRP A 54 16.66 17.88 11.44
N TYR A 55 15.47 17.94 12.06
CA TYR A 55 14.62 19.13 12.06
C TYR A 55 14.40 19.70 13.46
N LYS A 56 14.19 21.02 13.51
CA LYS A 56 13.86 21.77 14.74
C LYS A 56 12.76 22.77 14.45
N ASP A 57 12.13 23.24 15.51
CA ASP A 57 11.14 24.31 15.48
C ASP A 57 10.03 24.06 14.44
N ASP A 58 9.76 25.03 13.59
CA ASP A 58 8.68 24.97 12.60
C ASP A 58 8.90 23.86 11.56
N GLU A 59 10.14 23.63 11.12
CA GLU A 59 10.47 22.54 10.20
C GLU A 59 10.15 21.16 10.80
N LEU A 60 10.39 20.98 12.09
CA LEU A 60 10.04 19.75 12.79
C LEU A 60 8.53 19.52 12.78
N VAL A 61 7.75 20.56 13.09
CA VAL A 61 6.29 20.49 13.09
C VAL A 61 5.77 20.14 11.69
N GLU A 62 6.29 20.80 10.67
CA GLU A 62 5.91 20.58 9.28
C GLU A 62 6.18 19.14 8.82
N MET A 63 7.37 18.61 9.11
CA MET A 63 7.71 17.23 8.78
C MET A 63 6.90 16.21 9.59
N MET A 64 6.64 16.47 10.88
CA MET A 64 5.78 15.61 11.68
C MET A 64 4.36 15.54 11.12
N GLN A 65 3.80 16.66 10.66
CA GLN A 65 2.48 16.71 10.01
C GLN A 65 2.46 15.89 8.72
N MET A 66 3.49 16.03 7.87
CA MET A 66 3.60 15.25 6.64
C MET A 66 3.76 13.76 6.94
N GLN A 67 4.56 13.38 7.92
CA GLN A 67 4.78 11.98 8.25
C GLN A 67 3.58 11.30 8.91
N THR A 68 2.65 12.06 9.49
CA THR A 68 1.39 11.54 10.05
C THR A 68 0.21 11.52 9.07
N GLN A 69 0.41 11.89 7.79
CA GLN A 69 -0.60 11.74 6.74
C GLN A 69 -0.97 10.28 6.53
N PHE A 70 -2.18 10.05 6.01
CA PHE A 70 -2.71 8.73 5.72
C PHE A 70 -1.67 7.83 5.03
N PHE A 71 -1.50 6.63 5.56
CA PHE A 71 -0.59 5.63 5.02
C PHE A 71 -1.13 4.24 5.27
N ASN A 72 -1.37 3.48 4.21
CA ASN A 72 -1.83 2.11 4.31
C ASN A 72 -1.11 1.22 3.31
N VAL A 73 -0.38 0.25 3.82
CA VAL A 73 0.46 -0.66 3.02
C VAL A 73 0.49 -2.02 3.70
N ASN A 74 0.93 -3.06 3.00
CA ASN A 74 1.24 -4.31 3.66
C ASN A 74 2.45 -4.16 4.61
N ALA A 75 2.33 -4.64 5.85
CA ALA A 75 3.33 -4.45 6.90
C ALA A 75 4.70 -5.08 6.59
N TYR A 76 4.76 -6.08 5.71
CA TYR A 76 6.01 -6.76 5.34
C TYR A 76 6.86 -5.96 4.38
N VAL A 77 6.23 -5.23 3.45
CA VAL A 77 6.93 -4.47 2.40
C VAL A 77 6.92 -2.95 2.61
N GLY A 78 6.10 -2.45 3.51
CA GLY A 78 5.97 -1.00 3.77
C GLY A 78 7.24 -0.32 4.25
N ASN A 79 8.13 -1.06 4.90
CA ASN A 79 9.43 -0.58 5.33
C ASN A 79 10.37 -0.22 4.16
N PHE A 80 10.12 -0.70 2.94
CA PHE A 80 10.81 -0.24 1.74
C PHE A 80 10.57 1.26 1.52
N ILE A 81 9.33 1.73 1.67
CA ILE A 81 8.97 3.16 1.52
C ILE A 81 9.68 3.97 2.62
N ILE A 82 9.73 3.47 3.86
CA ILE A 82 10.47 4.12 4.95
C ILE A 82 11.94 4.27 4.59
N GLY A 83 12.54 3.26 3.96
CA GLY A 83 13.93 3.34 3.52
C GLY A 83 14.16 4.45 2.48
N VAL A 84 13.28 4.55 1.47
CA VAL A 84 13.34 5.61 0.46
C VAL A 84 13.16 6.99 1.07
N ASP A 85 12.19 7.14 1.98
CA ASP A 85 11.91 8.37 2.72
C ASP A 85 13.15 8.84 3.49
N LEU A 86 13.73 7.98 4.31
CA LEU A 86 14.93 8.30 5.10
C LEU A 86 16.11 8.74 4.21
N ALA A 87 16.27 8.14 3.03
CA ALA A 87 17.30 8.53 2.07
C ALA A 87 17.06 9.94 1.51
N LEU A 88 15.81 10.26 1.17
CA LEU A 88 15.43 11.57 0.65
C LEU A 88 15.57 12.67 1.70
N GLU A 89 15.06 12.44 2.90
CA GLU A 89 15.15 13.40 4.00
C GLU A 89 16.62 13.67 4.41
N GLU A 90 17.44 12.62 4.50
CA GLU A 90 18.87 12.77 4.80
C GLU A 90 19.59 13.63 3.76
N SER A 91 19.30 13.45 2.48
CA SER A 91 19.97 14.14 1.39
C SER A 91 19.49 15.58 1.20
N GLN A 92 18.20 15.84 1.33
CA GLN A 92 17.57 17.09 0.89
C GLN A 92 16.90 17.88 2.02
N GLY A 93 16.75 17.27 3.20
CA GLY A 93 16.08 17.91 4.33
C GLY A 93 14.64 18.27 4.00
N ILE A 94 14.19 19.43 4.47
CA ILE A 94 12.81 19.90 4.31
C ILE A 94 12.34 19.99 2.85
N LYS A 95 13.26 20.13 1.89
CA LYS A 95 12.94 20.20 0.46
C LYS A 95 12.42 18.85 -0.09
N SER A 96 12.67 17.74 0.60
CA SER A 96 12.16 16.42 0.22
C SER A 96 10.69 16.21 0.54
N LYS A 97 10.07 17.07 1.34
CA LYS A 97 8.70 16.92 1.89
C LYS A 97 7.69 16.48 0.85
N ASP A 98 7.55 17.24 -0.24
CA ASP A 98 6.54 16.95 -1.27
C ASP A 98 6.86 15.67 -2.05
N THR A 99 8.14 15.40 -2.30
CA THR A 99 8.61 14.18 -2.94
C THR A 99 8.33 12.96 -2.07
N VAL A 100 8.63 13.03 -0.79
CA VAL A 100 8.33 11.96 0.18
C VAL A 100 6.83 11.71 0.26
N ALA A 101 6.01 12.76 0.38
CA ALA A 101 4.55 12.64 0.38
C ALA A 101 4.03 11.97 -0.89
N GLY A 102 4.55 12.34 -2.07
CA GLY A 102 4.20 11.75 -3.35
C GLY A 102 4.60 10.28 -3.47
N ILE A 103 5.80 9.91 -3.03
CA ILE A 103 6.28 8.53 -3.03
C ILE A 103 5.48 7.67 -2.05
N LYS A 104 5.21 8.15 -0.84
CA LYS A 104 4.34 7.46 0.13
C LYS A 104 2.98 7.14 -0.50
N THR A 105 2.34 8.14 -1.07
CA THR A 105 0.99 8.02 -1.65
C THR A 105 1.00 7.14 -2.90
N GLY A 106 2.00 7.31 -3.77
CA GLY A 106 2.11 6.58 -5.03
C GLY A 106 2.45 5.11 -4.86
N LEU A 107 3.29 4.76 -3.89
CA LEU A 107 3.76 3.39 -3.70
C LEU A 107 2.95 2.58 -2.68
N MET A 108 2.23 3.21 -1.74
CA MET A 108 1.51 2.47 -0.70
C MET A 108 0.47 1.50 -1.27
N GLY A 109 -0.30 1.92 -2.27
CA GLY A 109 -1.33 1.07 -2.90
C GLY A 109 -0.74 -0.15 -3.62
N PRO A 110 0.19 0.03 -4.57
CA PRO A 110 0.85 -1.08 -5.26
C PRO A 110 1.52 -2.07 -4.31
N LEU A 111 2.28 -1.57 -3.35
CA LEU A 111 2.96 -2.43 -2.37
C LEU A 111 1.97 -3.10 -1.40
N ALA A 112 0.84 -2.46 -1.08
CA ALA A 112 -0.24 -3.13 -0.35
C ALA A 112 -0.77 -4.32 -1.16
N GLY A 113 -1.16 -4.10 -2.42
CA GLY A 113 -1.73 -5.16 -3.27
C GLY A 113 -0.78 -6.35 -3.46
N ILE A 114 0.49 -6.09 -3.78
CA ILE A 114 1.51 -7.14 -3.93
C ILE A 114 1.75 -7.83 -2.60
N GLY A 115 1.95 -7.07 -1.52
CA GLY A 115 2.25 -7.59 -0.21
C GLY A 115 1.11 -8.43 0.36
N ASP A 116 -0.13 -7.97 0.25
CA ASP A 116 -1.31 -8.68 0.73
C ASP A 116 -1.52 -9.97 -0.06
N THR A 117 -1.32 -9.94 -1.37
CA THR A 117 -1.42 -11.14 -2.21
C THR A 117 -0.39 -12.19 -1.79
N ILE A 118 0.87 -11.81 -1.62
CA ILE A 118 1.96 -12.77 -1.34
C ILE A 118 1.93 -13.19 0.13
N PHE A 119 2.01 -12.23 1.05
CA PHE A 119 2.25 -12.51 2.48
C PHE A 119 0.97 -12.78 3.27
N SER A 120 -0.19 -12.26 2.83
CA SER A 120 -1.44 -12.43 3.56
C SER A 120 -2.39 -13.45 2.92
N ALA A 121 -2.22 -13.77 1.62
CA ALA A 121 -3.09 -14.74 0.94
C ALA A 121 -2.31 -16.00 0.50
N ILE A 122 -1.33 -15.91 -0.39
CA ILE A 122 -0.69 -17.07 -1.00
C ILE A 122 0.05 -17.92 0.03
N ILE A 123 0.98 -17.32 0.78
CA ILE A 123 1.82 -18.06 1.71
C ILE A 123 0.99 -18.72 2.82
N PRO A 124 0.10 -18.02 3.55
CA PRO A 124 -0.74 -18.65 4.56
C PRO A 124 -1.66 -19.75 4.01
N THR A 125 -2.18 -19.57 2.81
CA THR A 125 -3.05 -20.59 2.18
C THR A 125 -2.26 -21.86 1.88
N ILE A 126 -1.08 -21.76 1.30
CA ILE A 126 -0.22 -22.93 0.98
C ILE A 126 0.25 -23.60 2.27
N CYS A 127 0.88 -22.84 3.17
CA CYS A 127 1.43 -23.38 4.42
C CYS A 127 0.31 -23.93 5.32
N GLY A 128 -0.82 -23.23 5.42
CA GLY A 128 -1.97 -23.66 6.19
C GLY A 128 -2.60 -24.94 5.65
N SER A 129 -2.73 -25.07 4.33
CA SER A 129 -3.25 -26.31 3.69
C SER A 129 -2.34 -27.50 3.94
N ILE A 130 -1.03 -27.32 3.80
CA ILE A 130 -0.04 -28.37 4.09
C ILE A 130 -0.07 -28.73 5.58
N GLY A 131 -0.08 -27.70 6.46
CA GLY A 131 -0.15 -27.86 7.92
C GLY A 131 -1.38 -28.62 8.36
N ALA A 132 -2.56 -28.25 7.82
CA ALA A 132 -3.83 -28.92 8.14
C ALA A 132 -3.83 -30.38 7.66
N TYR A 133 -3.40 -30.64 6.44
CA TYR A 133 -3.35 -32.00 5.89
C TYR A 133 -2.42 -32.92 6.70
N MET A 134 -1.24 -32.43 7.10
CA MET A 134 -0.30 -33.20 7.91
C MET A 134 -0.80 -33.36 9.34
N GLY A 135 -1.43 -32.31 9.92
CA GLY A 135 -2.00 -32.32 11.25
C GLY A 135 -3.13 -33.35 11.42
N LEU A 136 -3.99 -33.52 10.41
CA LEU A 136 -5.04 -34.55 10.40
C LEU A 136 -4.47 -35.98 10.48
N ARG A 137 -3.21 -36.17 10.13
CA ARG A 137 -2.49 -37.45 10.23
C ARG A 137 -1.61 -37.55 11.51
N GLY A 138 -1.74 -36.60 12.44
CA GLY A 138 -0.93 -36.53 13.63
C GLY A 138 0.55 -36.17 13.40
N ASN A 139 0.88 -35.62 12.22
CA ASN A 139 2.26 -35.25 11.88
C ASN A 139 2.50 -33.74 12.08
N PRO A 140 3.39 -33.33 13.03
CA PRO A 140 3.64 -31.92 13.33
C PRO A 140 4.54 -31.22 12.30
N LEU A 141 5.14 -31.94 11.34
CA LEU A 141 6.09 -31.39 10.37
C LEU A 141 5.49 -30.25 9.53
N GLY A 142 4.17 -30.27 9.25
CA GLY A 142 3.51 -29.20 8.52
C GLY A 142 3.54 -27.87 9.27
N SER A 143 3.32 -27.87 10.57
CA SER A 143 3.40 -26.68 11.42
C SER A 143 4.84 -26.18 11.55
N ILE A 144 5.79 -27.09 11.69
CA ILE A 144 7.22 -26.75 11.75
C ILE A 144 7.67 -26.10 10.43
N LEU A 145 7.25 -26.64 9.30
CA LEU A 145 7.53 -26.05 7.99
C LEU A 145 6.96 -24.62 7.86
N TRP A 146 5.75 -24.39 8.34
CA TRP A 146 5.16 -23.04 8.33
C TRP A 146 5.97 -22.06 9.18
N ILE A 147 6.36 -22.45 10.39
CA ILE A 147 7.22 -21.63 11.26
C ILE A 147 8.55 -21.30 10.57
N LEU A 148 9.17 -22.27 9.89
CA LEU A 148 10.41 -22.02 9.15
C LEU A 148 10.22 -21.00 8.01
N VAL A 149 9.12 -21.10 7.27
CA VAL A 149 8.76 -20.13 6.24
C VAL A 149 8.58 -18.74 6.83
N ASP A 150 7.87 -18.60 7.96
CA ASP A 150 7.68 -17.31 8.63
C ASP A 150 9.00 -16.70 9.13
N ILE A 151 9.92 -17.53 9.61
CA ILE A 151 11.28 -17.09 9.97
C ILE A 151 12.02 -16.54 8.76
N ILE A 152 11.98 -17.24 7.61
CA ILE A 152 12.58 -16.75 6.37
C ILE A 152 11.96 -15.42 5.93
N ILE A 153 10.64 -15.31 6.01
CA ILE A 153 9.92 -14.07 5.68
C ILE A 153 10.33 -12.93 6.62
N LEU A 154 10.54 -13.21 7.89
CA LEU A 154 11.00 -12.21 8.86
C LEU A 154 12.37 -11.64 8.45
N PHE A 155 13.33 -12.50 8.07
CA PHE A 155 14.63 -12.04 7.55
C PHE A 155 14.48 -11.25 6.25
N LEU A 156 13.64 -11.70 5.33
CA LEU A 156 13.34 -10.99 4.08
C LEU A 156 12.74 -9.61 4.37
N ARG A 157 11.81 -9.51 5.30
CA ARG A 157 11.22 -8.24 5.75
C ARG A 157 12.29 -7.26 6.22
N PHE A 158 13.29 -7.73 6.98
CA PHE A 158 14.38 -6.87 7.45
C PHE A 158 15.27 -6.34 6.33
N SER A 159 15.29 -6.96 5.17
CA SER A 159 16.07 -6.50 4.01
C SER A 159 15.41 -5.37 3.22
N PHE A 160 14.08 -5.22 3.29
CA PHE A 160 13.36 -4.23 2.47
C PHE A 160 13.69 -2.78 2.84
N LEU A 161 13.86 -2.44 4.12
CA LEU A 161 14.18 -1.06 4.52
C LEU A 161 15.58 -0.64 4.03
N PRO A 162 16.66 -1.41 4.28
CA PRO A 162 17.97 -1.10 3.69
C PRO A 162 17.92 -1.03 2.16
N MET A 163 17.19 -1.94 1.52
CA MET A 163 17.02 -1.93 0.07
C MET A 163 16.35 -0.63 -0.40
N GLY A 164 15.28 -0.19 0.25
CA GLY A 164 14.62 1.08 -0.03
C GLY A 164 15.56 2.28 0.16
N TYR A 165 16.33 2.29 1.24
CA TYR A 165 17.31 3.35 1.50
C TYR A 165 18.38 3.42 0.41
N TYR A 166 19.00 2.30 0.03
CA TYR A 166 20.02 2.31 -1.02
C TYR A 166 19.44 2.59 -2.41
N GLN A 167 18.21 2.20 -2.70
CA GLN A 167 17.56 2.60 -3.95
C GLN A 167 17.19 4.08 -3.93
N GLY A 168 16.72 4.61 -2.79
CA GLY A 168 16.46 6.04 -2.60
C GLY A 168 17.71 6.89 -2.83
N THR A 169 18.86 6.49 -2.30
CA THR A 169 20.14 7.22 -2.55
C THR A 169 20.53 7.18 -4.03
N LYS A 170 20.40 6.05 -4.71
CA LYS A 170 20.67 5.96 -6.16
C LYS A 170 19.72 6.83 -6.98
N LEU A 171 18.44 6.90 -6.60
CA LEU A 171 17.47 7.78 -7.24
C LEU A 171 17.89 9.25 -7.13
N ILE A 172 18.38 9.68 -5.97
CA ILE A 172 18.87 11.03 -5.74
C ILE A 172 20.08 11.33 -6.62
N ASP A 173 21.07 10.44 -6.66
CA ASP A 173 22.29 10.59 -7.44
C ASP A 173 22.01 10.65 -8.96
N SER A 174 21.05 9.86 -9.43
CA SER A 174 20.66 9.77 -10.85
C SER A 174 19.76 10.92 -11.29
N ALA A 175 19.02 11.53 -10.36
CA ALA A 175 17.93 12.45 -10.64
C ALA A 175 18.16 13.87 -10.13
N SER A 176 19.43 14.28 -9.98
CA SER A 176 19.76 15.66 -9.61
C SER A 176 19.04 16.65 -10.54
N GLY A 177 17.97 17.28 -10.04
CA GLY A 177 17.08 18.19 -10.77
C GLY A 177 15.77 17.58 -11.30
N LYS A 178 15.49 16.26 -11.14
CA LYS A 178 14.29 15.59 -11.67
C LYS A 178 13.40 14.95 -10.60
N LEU A 179 13.41 15.46 -9.37
CA LEU A 179 12.60 14.91 -8.27
C LEU A 179 11.10 14.87 -8.59
N ASN A 180 10.58 15.89 -9.26
CA ASN A 180 9.19 15.90 -9.72
C ASN A 180 8.91 14.73 -10.65
N ALA A 181 9.84 14.39 -11.54
CA ALA A 181 9.68 13.26 -12.45
C ALA A 181 9.64 11.89 -11.70
N ILE A 182 10.38 11.75 -10.60
CA ILE A 182 10.32 10.56 -9.74
C ILE A 182 8.95 10.47 -9.07
N THR A 183 8.49 11.57 -8.50
CA THR A 183 7.17 11.67 -7.86
C THR A 183 6.06 11.33 -8.85
N ASP A 184 6.09 11.95 -10.03
CA ASP A 184 5.10 11.71 -11.10
C ASP A 184 5.14 10.25 -11.58
N SER A 185 6.34 9.67 -11.70
CA SER A 185 6.50 8.26 -12.07
C SER A 185 5.95 7.31 -11.00
N ALA A 186 6.15 7.62 -9.70
CA ALA A 186 5.61 6.83 -8.60
C ALA A 186 4.09 6.91 -8.56
N ILE A 187 3.51 8.10 -8.78
CA ILE A 187 2.06 8.30 -8.85
C ILE A 187 1.48 7.55 -10.04
N LEU A 188 2.10 7.66 -11.22
CA LEU A 188 1.66 6.97 -12.43
C LEU A 188 1.69 5.45 -12.24
N LEU A 189 2.77 4.92 -11.68
CA LEU A 189 2.87 3.50 -11.31
C LEU A 189 1.76 3.11 -10.35
N GLY A 190 1.52 3.91 -9.30
CA GLY A 190 0.46 3.70 -8.31
C GLY A 190 -0.92 3.60 -8.97
N VAL A 191 -1.29 4.58 -9.78
CA VAL A 191 -2.59 4.60 -10.47
C VAL A 191 -2.72 3.42 -11.44
N THR A 192 -1.65 3.08 -12.17
CA THR A 192 -1.65 1.94 -13.10
C THR A 192 -1.88 0.62 -12.37
N VAL A 193 -1.17 0.39 -11.26
CA VAL A 193 -1.34 -0.86 -10.48
C VAL A 193 -2.71 -0.92 -9.83
N VAL A 194 -3.21 0.19 -9.26
CA VAL A 194 -4.58 0.24 -8.71
C VAL A 194 -5.61 -0.09 -9.79
N GLY A 195 -5.45 0.48 -11.00
CA GLY A 195 -6.31 0.14 -12.15
C GLY A 195 -6.26 -1.34 -12.51
N ALA A 196 -5.07 -1.95 -12.54
CA ALA A 196 -4.88 -3.37 -12.82
C ALA A 196 -5.45 -4.29 -11.73
N LEU A 197 -5.60 -3.82 -10.49
CA LEU A 197 -6.18 -4.58 -9.39
C LEU A 197 -7.72 -4.64 -9.47
N ILE A 198 -8.39 -3.71 -10.15
CA ILE A 198 -9.87 -3.68 -10.23
C ILE A 198 -10.46 -5.04 -10.66
N PRO A 199 -10.00 -5.67 -11.77
CA PRO A 199 -10.52 -6.97 -12.21
C PRO A 199 -10.27 -8.12 -11.24
N THR A 200 -9.23 -8.02 -10.43
CA THR A 200 -8.83 -9.08 -9.51
C THR A 200 -9.59 -9.02 -8.18
N VAL A 201 -9.86 -7.81 -7.71
CA VAL A 201 -10.51 -7.56 -6.41
C VAL A 201 -12.03 -7.56 -6.53
N ILE A 202 -12.58 -6.92 -7.58
CA ILE A 202 -14.03 -6.79 -7.74
C ILE A 202 -14.56 -7.90 -8.63
N LYS A 203 -15.34 -8.81 -8.05
CA LYS A 203 -15.88 -10.00 -8.73
C LYS A 203 -17.31 -9.85 -9.21
N ALA A 204 -17.81 -8.61 -9.36
CA ALA A 204 -19.16 -8.34 -9.83
C ALA A 204 -19.38 -8.91 -11.24
N LYS A 205 -20.44 -9.68 -11.41
CA LYS A 205 -20.84 -10.31 -12.68
C LYS A 205 -22.31 -10.05 -12.96
N VAL A 206 -22.68 -10.09 -14.24
CA VAL A 206 -24.09 -10.03 -14.66
C VAL A 206 -24.62 -11.46 -14.85
N PRO A 207 -25.48 -11.97 -13.96
CA PRO A 207 -25.97 -13.35 -14.03
C PRO A 207 -27.00 -13.59 -15.12
N TYR A 208 -27.45 -12.53 -15.80
CA TYR A 208 -28.54 -12.61 -16.76
C TYR A 208 -28.22 -13.47 -17.98
N VAL A 209 -29.09 -14.42 -18.27
CA VAL A 209 -28.96 -15.35 -19.39
C VAL A 209 -30.20 -15.21 -20.31
N PHE A 210 -29.96 -14.90 -21.55
CA PHE A 210 -30.98 -14.80 -22.59
C PHE A 210 -31.23 -16.18 -23.20
N HIS A 211 -32.48 -16.62 -23.20
CA HIS A 211 -32.92 -17.86 -23.85
C HIS A 211 -33.82 -17.52 -25.04
N THR A 212 -33.38 -17.82 -26.25
CA THR A 212 -34.19 -17.67 -27.46
C THR A 212 -34.15 -18.97 -28.27
N GLY A 213 -35.15 -19.80 -28.12
CA GLY A 213 -35.20 -21.14 -28.75
C GLY A 213 -34.04 -22.02 -28.24
N LYS A 214 -33.21 -22.52 -29.15
CA LYS A 214 -32.01 -23.35 -28.82
C LYS A 214 -30.77 -22.55 -28.47
N ILE A 215 -30.82 -21.19 -28.54
CA ILE A 215 -29.69 -20.33 -28.34
C ILE A 215 -29.72 -19.79 -26.90
N THR A 216 -28.63 -20.00 -26.17
CA THR A 216 -28.41 -19.45 -24.81
C THR A 216 -27.32 -18.43 -24.86
N LEU A 217 -27.63 -17.16 -24.61
CA LEU A 217 -26.67 -16.07 -24.58
C LEU A 217 -26.46 -15.60 -23.14
N LYS A 218 -25.26 -15.76 -22.62
CA LYS A 218 -24.87 -15.23 -21.30
C LYS A 218 -24.41 -13.78 -21.45
N MET A 219 -25.12 -12.84 -20.84
CA MET A 219 -24.79 -11.41 -20.93
C MET A 219 -23.35 -11.14 -20.49
N GLN A 220 -22.85 -11.80 -19.46
CA GLN A 220 -21.47 -11.67 -19.01
C GLN A 220 -20.43 -12.01 -20.10
N THR A 221 -20.73 -13.01 -20.94
CA THR A 221 -19.83 -13.39 -22.05
C THR A 221 -19.77 -12.29 -23.10
N ILE A 222 -20.90 -11.68 -23.43
CA ILE A 222 -20.97 -10.56 -24.38
C ILE A 222 -20.20 -9.35 -23.82
N LEU A 223 -20.42 -9.01 -22.54
CA LEU A 223 -19.72 -7.91 -21.91
C LEU A 223 -18.20 -8.13 -21.88
N ASN A 224 -17.74 -9.36 -21.61
CA ASN A 224 -16.33 -9.70 -21.63
C ASN A 224 -15.69 -9.68 -23.03
N GLN A 225 -16.48 -9.87 -24.09
CA GLN A 225 -16.00 -9.71 -25.47
C GLN A 225 -15.82 -8.25 -25.87
N ILE A 226 -16.62 -7.33 -25.29
CA ILE A 226 -16.45 -5.88 -25.50
C ILE A 226 -15.24 -5.42 -24.71
N MET A 227 -15.20 -5.66 -23.40
CA MET A 227 -14.10 -5.34 -22.53
C MET A 227 -14.09 -6.28 -21.31
N PRO A 228 -13.00 -7.03 -21.08
CA PRO A 228 -12.86 -7.84 -19.86
C PRO A 228 -13.06 -6.99 -18.61
N SER A 229 -13.87 -7.46 -17.68
CA SER A 229 -14.16 -6.78 -16.40
C SER A 229 -14.81 -5.39 -16.53
N LEU A 230 -15.57 -5.16 -17.61
CA LEU A 230 -16.28 -3.90 -17.85
C LEU A 230 -17.14 -3.47 -16.66
N VAL A 231 -17.91 -4.40 -16.07
CA VAL A 231 -18.79 -4.12 -14.92
C VAL A 231 -18.02 -3.66 -13.69
N PRO A 232 -16.96 -4.34 -13.22
CA PRO A 232 -16.08 -3.85 -12.18
C PRO A 232 -15.52 -2.44 -12.44
N VAL A 233 -15.05 -2.18 -13.65
CA VAL A 233 -14.50 -0.87 -14.01
C VAL A 233 -15.56 0.23 -13.94
N LEU A 234 -16.76 -0.02 -14.45
CA LEU A 234 -17.87 0.93 -14.39
C LEU A 234 -18.30 1.23 -12.95
N LEU A 235 -18.34 0.21 -12.08
CA LEU A 235 -18.66 0.39 -10.66
C LEU A 235 -17.61 1.27 -9.95
N VAL A 236 -16.33 1.01 -10.18
CA VAL A 236 -15.25 1.83 -9.60
C VAL A 236 -15.31 3.25 -10.12
N THR A 237 -15.52 3.44 -11.41
CA THR A 237 -15.65 4.77 -12.04
C THR A 237 -16.82 5.54 -11.46
N LEU A 238 -17.97 4.89 -11.25
CA LEU A 238 -19.13 5.49 -10.61
C LEU A 238 -18.80 5.96 -9.18
N VAL A 239 -18.20 5.09 -8.38
CA VAL A 239 -17.81 5.41 -6.99
C VAL A 239 -16.79 6.55 -6.96
N TYR A 240 -15.79 6.50 -7.82
CA TYR A 240 -14.79 7.56 -7.96
C TYR A 240 -15.41 8.91 -8.32
N TRP A 241 -16.30 8.92 -9.30
CA TRP A 241 -17.02 10.12 -9.71
C TRP A 241 -17.89 10.70 -8.61
N LEU A 242 -18.60 9.84 -7.86
CA LEU A 242 -19.43 10.26 -6.74
C LEU A 242 -18.61 10.83 -5.58
N LEU A 243 -17.45 10.23 -5.27
CA LEU A 243 -16.55 10.73 -4.23
C LEU A 243 -15.97 12.12 -4.56
N GLY A 244 -15.92 12.51 -5.83
CA GLY A 244 -15.54 13.88 -6.26
C GLY A 244 -16.63 14.93 -6.01
N LYS A 245 -17.84 14.56 -5.58
CA LYS A 245 -18.93 15.52 -5.31
C LYS A 245 -18.83 16.11 -3.91
N LYS A 246 -19.14 17.40 -3.78
CA LYS A 246 -19.17 18.08 -2.47
C LYS A 246 -20.16 17.40 -1.52
N GLY A 247 -19.73 17.11 -0.30
CA GLY A 247 -20.55 16.51 0.76
C GLY A 247 -20.68 14.98 0.70
N VAL A 248 -20.03 14.30 -0.26
CA VAL A 248 -19.91 12.84 -0.30
C VAL A 248 -18.66 12.44 0.45
N THR A 249 -18.82 11.62 1.49
CA THR A 249 -17.72 11.08 2.28
C THR A 249 -17.55 9.59 2.00
N SER A 250 -16.36 9.05 2.28
CA SER A 250 -16.09 7.61 2.13
C SER A 250 -17.11 6.75 2.90
N THR A 251 -17.53 7.18 4.09
CA THR A 251 -18.55 6.47 4.89
C THR A 251 -19.91 6.41 4.18
N LYS A 252 -20.34 7.52 3.60
CA LYS A 252 -21.59 7.55 2.80
C LYS A 252 -21.51 6.63 1.59
N MET A 253 -20.33 6.59 0.94
CA MET A 253 -20.11 5.70 -0.20
C MET A 253 -20.11 4.23 0.18
N ILE A 254 -19.57 3.85 1.34
CA ILE A 254 -19.65 2.47 1.83
C ILE A 254 -21.11 2.03 1.97
N TRP A 255 -21.95 2.84 2.63
CA TRP A 255 -23.39 2.55 2.75
C TRP A 255 -24.09 2.51 1.39
N PHE A 256 -23.77 3.46 0.51
CA PHE A 256 -24.32 3.49 -0.84
C PHE A 256 -24.01 2.21 -1.62
N VAL A 257 -22.73 1.79 -1.66
CA VAL A 257 -22.29 0.57 -2.37
C VAL A 257 -22.91 -0.68 -1.76
N LEU A 258 -23.03 -0.75 -0.43
CA LEU A 258 -23.68 -1.86 0.26
C LEU A 258 -25.16 -1.98 -0.13
N ILE A 259 -25.91 -0.87 -0.06
CA ILE A 259 -27.33 -0.85 -0.44
C ILE A 259 -27.48 -1.16 -1.93
N LEU A 260 -26.67 -0.52 -2.78
CA LEU A 260 -26.66 -0.76 -4.23
C LEU A 260 -26.42 -2.24 -4.54
N GLY A 261 -25.42 -2.86 -3.89
CA GLY A 261 -25.11 -4.27 -4.07
C GLY A 261 -26.28 -5.18 -3.69
N ILE A 262 -26.93 -4.94 -2.55
CA ILE A 262 -28.12 -5.70 -2.11
C ILE A 262 -29.25 -5.55 -3.12
N VAL A 263 -29.56 -4.31 -3.55
CA VAL A 263 -30.64 -4.05 -4.50
C VAL A 263 -30.36 -4.72 -5.86
N LEU A 264 -29.15 -4.54 -6.41
CA LEU A 264 -28.80 -5.12 -7.70
C LEU A 264 -28.74 -6.66 -7.66
N SER A 265 -28.36 -7.25 -6.54
CA SER A 265 -28.39 -8.70 -6.33
C SER A 265 -29.82 -9.21 -6.19
N TYR A 266 -30.69 -8.50 -5.46
CA TYR A 266 -32.11 -8.85 -5.32
C TYR A 266 -32.84 -8.90 -6.68
N PHE A 267 -32.55 -7.95 -7.55
CA PHE A 267 -33.11 -7.92 -8.91
C PHE A 267 -32.33 -8.80 -9.92
N HIS A 268 -31.37 -9.59 -9.49
CA HIS A 268 -30.52 -10.45 -10.34
C HIS A 268 -29.79 -9.67 -11.45
N ILE A 269 -29.51 -8.38 -11.24
CA ILE A 269 -28.77 -7.54 -12.17
C ILE A 269 -27.26 -7.78 -12.00
N LEU A 270 -26.81 -7.94 -10.75
CA LEU A 270 -25.42 -8.27 -10.39
C LEU A 270 -25.40 -9.47 -9.42
N GLY A 271 -24.33 -10.28 -9.53
CA GLY A 271 -24.06 -11.41 -8.66
C GLY A 271 -22.57 -11.66 -8.47
#